data_21672d7f586169836dcc6f527b7d1224
#
_entry.id   21672d7f586169836dcc6f527b7d1224
#
_cell.length_a   1.000
_cell.length_b   1.000
_cell.length_c   1.000
_cell.angle_alpha   90.00
_cell.angle_beta   90.00
_cell.angle_gamma   90.00
#
_symmetry.space_group_name_H-M   'P 1'
#
loop_
_entity.id
_entity.type
_entity.pdbx_description
1 polymer ?
#
loop_
_entity_poly.entity_id
_entity_poly.type
_entity_poly.pdbx_seq_one_letter_code
_entity_poly.pdbx_strand_id
1 'polypeptide(L)'
;MDVSGWYAPAMNTHRNAFAGRNFEYYSEDGVLSGKMAANAVIGAEKYGVYAYIKHFALNDQETNRTGMLCTWSNEQAIREIYLKPFEISVKQGGANAVMVSWSFLGDKWTGESSNLMNTVLRDEWGFRGMALTDFFRNNGHGFMNADAALANGVDAMLSTFNGEENNVANPEHPTSVLQMRNACKNVMYTVVSSWAYDGEHEETGMENWKKAGIGIDIVIAFFMAGMEVLVIRGYKKRKNAE
;
A
#
# COMPACT_ATOMS: atom_id res chain seq x y z
N MET A 1 8.77 12.59 -10.92
CA MET A 1 8.54 11.13 -10.72
C MET A 1 7.15 10.86 -11.25
N ASP A 2 7.02 9.94 -12.19
CA ASP A 2 5.72 9.65 -12.78
C ASP A 2 4.95 8.61 -11.93
N VAL A 3 4.78 8.92 -10.65
CA VAL A 3 4.11 8.05 -9.67
C VAL A 3 2.91 8.78 -9.12
N SER A 4 1.71 8.27 -9.40
CA SER A 4 0.46 8.86 -8.94
C SER A 4 -0.05 8.27 -7.63
N GLY A 5 0.39 7.08 -7.25
CA GLY A 5 -0.02 6.40 -6.03
C GLY A 5 1.16 5.80 -5.27
N TRP A 6 1.08 5.81 -3.95
CA TRP A 6 2.12 5.32 -3.05
C TRP A 6 1.54 4.34 -2.04
N TYR A 7 2.06 3.09 -2.00
CA TYR A 7 1.61 2.06 -1.07
C TYR A 7 2.19 2.28 0.34
N ALA A 8 1.87 3.43 0.91
CA ALA A 8 2.21 3.89 2.24
C ALA A 8 1.36 5.13 2.59
N PRO A 9 1.40 5.64 3.83
CA PRO A 9 2.14 5.12 4.99
C PRO A 9 1.49 3.88 5.61
N ALA A 10 2.32 3.03 6.23
CA ALA A 10 1.85 1.93 7.05
C ALA A 10 1.77 2.40 8.52
N MET A 11 0.66 2.10 9.20
CA MET A 11 0.37 2.71 10.49
C MET A 11 -0.31 1.79 11.50
N ASN A 12 -0.20 0.48 11.32
CA ASN A 12 -0.68 -0.45 12.33
C ASN A 12 0.07 -0.28 13.64
N THR A 13 -0.51 -0.73 14.73
CA THR A 13 0.00 -0.48 16.07
C THR A 13 1.14 -1.44 16.42
N HIS A 14 2.21 -0.94 17.06
CA HIS A 14 3.27 -1.77 17.66
C HIS A 14 2.73 -2.51 18.88
N ARG A 15 1.94 -3.53 18.67
CA ARG A 15 1.32 -4.31 19.76
C ARG A 15 2.31 -5.26 20.43
N ASN A 16 3.30 -5.76 19.68
CA ASN A 16 4.27 -6.73 20.12
C ASN A 16 5.60 -6.48 19.41
N ALA A 17 6.72 -6.63 20.14
CA ALA A 17 8.07 -6.47 19.58
C ALA A 17 8.35 -7.44 18.41
N PHE A 18 7.71 -8.60 18.41
CA PHE A 18 7.86 -9.65 17.40
C PHE A 18 6.75 -9.64 16.34
N ALA A 19 6.04 -8.54 16.19
CA ALA A 19 4.96 -8.42 15.21
C ALA A 19 5.41 -8.64 13.76
N GLY A 20 6.68 -8.40 13.46
CA GLY A 20 7.30 -8.67 12.16
C GLY A 20 7.39 -7.47 11.23
N ARG A 21 6.57 -6.41 11.42
CA ARG A 21 6.55 -5.21 10.57
C ARG A 21 6.63 -3.89 11.33
N ASN A 22 7.06 -3.91 12.59
CA ASN A 22 7.24 -2.68 13.37
C ASN A 22 8.22 -1.70 12.73
N PHE A 23 9.15 -2.17 11.91
CA PHE A 23 10.12 -1.34 11.20
C PHE A 23 9.49 -0.33 10.24
N GLU A 24 8.27 -0.57 9.75
CA GLU A 24 7.55 0.34 8.85
C GLU A 24 6.37 1.06 9.52
N TYR A 25 5.99 0.67 10.73
CA TYR A 25 4.93 1.28 11.50
C TYR A 25 5.49 2.38 12.43
N TYR A 26 4.69 3.33 12.85
CA TYR A 26 5.19 4.50 13.56
C TYR A 26 5.33 4.30 15.07
N SER A 27 4.33 3.70 15.74
CA SER A 27 4.29 3.66 17.21
C SER A 27 3.30 2.63 17.75
N GLU A 28 3.41 2.35 19.03
CA GLU A 28 2.38 1.68 19.85
C GLU A 28 1.21 2.63 20.19
N ASP A 29 1.41 3.95 20.11
CA ASP A 29 0.39 4.97 20.35
C ASP A 29 -0.37 5.27 19.05
N GLY A 30 -1.68 4.98 19.04
CA GLY A 30 -2.54 5.21 17.89
C GLY A 30 -2.69 6.68 17.50
N VAL A 31 -2.59 7.61 18.45
CA VAL A 31 -2.68 9.05 18.16
C VAL A 31 -1.38 9.53 17.52
N LEU A 32 -0.23 9.15 18.08
CA LEU A 32 1.08 9.49 17.51
C LEU A 32 1.21 8.92 16.11
N SER A 33 0.91 7.63 15.93
CA SER A 33 0.91 6.97 14.60
C SER A 33 0.01 7.70 13.60
N GLY A 34 -1.20 8.06 14.04
CA GLY A 34 -2.16 8.77 13.19
C GLY A 34 -1.68 10.16 12.79
N LYS A 35 -1.07 10.91 13.70
CA LYS A 35 -0.52 12.24 13.40
C LYS A 35 0.67 12.17 12.46
N MET A 36 1.57 11.21 12.65
CA MET A 36 2.70 10.99 11.74
C MET A 36 2.19 10.61 10.34
N ALA A 37 1.28 9.65 10.26
CA ALA A 37 0.69 9.20 9.02
C ALA A 37 -0.08 10.30 8.29
N ALA A 38 -0.91 11.09 9.00
CA ALA A 38 -1.66 12.19 8.41
C ALA A 38 -0.73 13.22 7.76
N ASN A 39 0.39 13.57 8.40
CA ASN A 39 1.37 14.48 7.82
C ASN A 39 2.10 13.86 6.61
N ALA A 40 2.35 12.56 6.63
CA ALA A 40 2.91 11.86 5.45
C ALA A 40 1.93 11.89 4.26
N VAL A 41 0.62 11.67 4.52
CA VAL A 41 -0.43 11.79 3.50
C VAL A 41 -0.47 13.21 2.93
N ILE A 42 -0.57 14.25 3.76
CA ILE A 42 -0.55 15.66 3.33
C ILE A 42 0.69 15.95 2.47
N GLY A 43 1.85 15.44 2.90
CA GLY A 43 3.10 15.62 2.16
C GLY A 43 3.06 14.98 0.77
N ALA A 44 2.51 13.78 0.63
CA ALA A 44 2.37 13.08 -0.64
C ALA A 44 1.35 13.78 -1.56
N GLU A 45 0.17 14.12 -1.01
CA GLU A 45 -0.91 14.75 -1.78
C GLU A 45 -0.54 16.14 -2.28
N LYS A 46 0.31 16.88 -1.56
CA LYS A 46 0.87 18.16 -2.03
C LYS A 46 1.57 18.04 -3.39
N TYR A 47 2.06 16.85 -3.71
CA TYR A 47 2.71 16.55 -4.98
C TYR A 47 1.82 15.70 -5.92
N GLY A 48 0.52 15.67 -5.67
CA GLY A 48 -0.43 14.92 -6.49
C GLY A 48 -0.34 13.40 -6.35
N VAL A 49 0.35 12.89 -5.32
CA VAL A 49 0.50 11.46 -5.06
C VAL A 49 -0.49 11.02 -4.00
N TYR A 50 -1.49 10.21 -4.38
CA TYR A 50 -2.40 9.64 -3.38
C TYR A 50 -1.72 8.53 -2.58
N ALA A 51 -1.97 8.55 -1.27
CA ALA A 51 -1.34 7.62 -0.32
C ALA A 51 -2.33 6.52 0.06
N TYR A 52 -1.94 5.24 -0.18
CA TYR A 52 -2.68 4.09 0.33
C TYR A 52 -2.32 3.87 1.79
N ILE A 53 -3.10 4.45 2.71
CA ILE A 53 -2.93 4.19 4.13
C ILE A 53 -3.17 2.71 4.42
N LYS A 54 -2.24 2.05 5.13
CA LYS A 54 -2.24 0.59 5.24
C LYS A 54 -1.78 0.09 6.60
N HIS A 55 -2.12 -1.15 6.95
CA HIS A 55 -3.08 -2.05 6.32
C HIS A 55 -4.38 -2.00 7.11
N PHE A 56 -5.45 -1.63 6.49
CA PHE A 56 -6.75 -1.42 7.14
C PHE A 56 -7.53 -2.72 7.20
N ALA A 57 -7.67 -3.32 8.37
CA ALA A 57 -7.14 -2.94 9.66
C ALA A 57 -6.57 -4.17 10.40
N LEU A 58 -6.01 -3.93 11.61
CA LEU A 58 -5.62 -4.99 12.54
C LEU A 58 -4.48 -5.89 12.03
N ASN A 59 -3.60 -5.39 11.17
CA ASN A 59 -2.42 -6.12 10.72
C ASN A 59 -1.23 -5.91 11.70
N ASP A 60 -1.45 -6.28 12.96
CA ASP A 60 -0.48 -6.08 14.05
C ASP A 60 0.39 -7.32 14.30
N GLN A 61 0.31 -8.33 13.43
CA GLN A 61 1.05 -9.57 13.52
C GLN A 61 1.21 -10.22 12.14
N GLU A 62 2.43 -10.65 11.82
CA GLU A 62 2.73 -11.36 10.56
C GLU A 62 2.60 -12.88 10.70
N THR A 63 2.90 -13.43 11.88
CA THR A 63 2.86 -14.88 12.11
C THR A 63 1.45 -15.41 11.93
N ASN A 64 1.30 -16.39 11.04
CA ASN A 64 0.04 -17.07 10.70
C ASN A 64 -1.05 -16.17 10.09
N ARG A 65 -0.76 -14.93 9.67
CA ARG A 65 -1.80 -14.02 9.14
C ARG A 65 -2.47 -14.55 7.87
N THR A 66 -1.75 -15.29 7.03
CA THR A 66 -2.29 -15.93 5.82
C THR A 66 -3.03 -17.23 6.10
N GLY A 67 -2.94 -17.73 7.32
CA GLY A 67 -3.66 -18.92 7.81
C GLY A 67 -4.99 -18.62 8.48
N MET A 68 -5.65 -17.53 8.09
CA MET A 68 -6.92 -17.09 8.69
C MET A 68 -6.79 -16.75 10.18
N LEU A 69 -5.76 -15.98 10.55
CA LEU A 69 -5.60 -15.49 11.91
C LEU A 69 -6.77 -14.58 12.30
N CYS A 70 -7.67 -15.08 13.11
CA CYS A 70 -8.80 -14.31 13.64
C CYS A 70 -8.33 -13.34 14.72
N THR A 71 -8.48 -12.05 14.46
CA THR A 71 -8.23 -11.00 15.45
C THR A 71 -9.58 -10.52 16.01
N TRP A 72 -9.64 -10.33 17.31
CA TRP A 72 -10.85 -9.83 17.95
C TRP A 72 -10.53 -9.07 19.23
N SER A 73 -11.36 -8.10 19.55
CA SER A 73 -11.26 -7.27 20.73
C SER A 73 -12.64 -6.65 21.01
N ASN A 74 -12.79 -5.93 22.12
CA ASN A 74 -13.99 -5.13 22.30
C ASN A 74 -13.96 -3.90 21.37
N GLU A 75 -15.12 -3.36 21.07
CA GLU A 75 -15.28 -2.25 20.13
C GLU A 75 -14.49 -1.01 20.55
N GLN A 76 -14.45 -0.70 21.85
CA GLN A 76 -13.70 0.43 22.36
C GLN A 76 -12.21 0.34 22.02
N ALA A 77 -11.57 -0.79 22.31
CA ALA A 77 -10.16 -0.99 22.00
C ALA A 77 -9.90 -0.97 20.48
N ILE A 78 -10.78 -1.56 19.67
CA ILE A 78 -10.69 -1.51 18.22
C ILE A 78 -10.69 -0.06 17.74
N ARG A 79 -11.64 0.76 18.19
CA ARG A 79 -11.79 2.15 17.75
C ARG A 79 -10.72 3.09 18.30
N GLU A 80 -10.39 2.98 19.58
CA GLU A 80 -9.51 3.94 20.25
C GLU A 80 -8.02 3.66 20.04
N ILE A 81 -7.66 2.42 19.70
CA ILE A 81 -6.26 2.00 19.52
C ILE A 81 -5.98 1.65 18.06
N TYR A 82 -6.61 0.60 17.54
CA TYR A 82 -6.23 -0.01 16.26
C TYR A 82 -6.74 0.75 15.04
N LEU A 83 -7.92 1.34 15.12
CA LEU A 83 -8.49 2.15 14.04
C LEU A 83 -8.10 3.63 14.15
N LYS A 84 -7.64 4.09 15.32
CA LYS A 84 -7.32 5.49 15.56
C LYS A 84 -6.30 6.10 14.59
N PRO A 85 -5.21 5.41 14.21
CA PRO A 85 -4.28 5.94 13.21
C PRO A 85 -4.94 6.22 11.87
N PHE A 86 -5.81 5.33 11.43
CA PHE A 86 -6.53 5.44 10.16
C PHE A 86 -7.58 6.55 10.21
N GLU A 87 -8.34 6.64 11.30
CA GLU A 87 -9.30 7.72 11.51
C GLU A 87 -8.65 9.10 11.38
N ILE A 88 -7.52 9.29 12.06
CA ILE A 88 -6.77 10.56 12.02
C ILE A 88 -6.25 10.82 10.60
N SER A 89 -5.75 9.80 9.91
CA SER A 89 -5.24 9.95 8.56
C SER A 89 -6.33 10.30 7.55
N VAL A 90 -7.54 9.76 7.71
CA VAL A 90 -8.69 10.13 6.87
C VAL A 90 -9.19 11.53 7.21
N LYS A 91 -9.51 11.79 8.50
CA LYS A 91 -10.18 13.03 8.90
C LYS A 91 -9.27 14.26 8.94
N GLN A 92 -7.99 14.09 9.25
CA GLN A 92 -7.02 15.20 9.39
C GLN A 92 -5.98 15.21 8.28
N GLY A 93 -5.61 14.04 7.74
CA GLY A 93 -4.69 13.92 6.62
C GLY A 93 -5.34 14.06 5.25
N GLY A 94 -6.65 13.85 5.16
CA GLY A 94 -7.37 13.87 3.88
C GLY A 94 -7.16 12.62 3.02
N ALA A 95 -6.66 11.52 3.60
CA ALA A 95 -6.35 10.31 2.84
C ALA A 95 -7.52 9.87 1.94
N ASN A 96 -7.25 9.67 0.67
CA ASN A 96 -8.22 9.31 -0.37
C ASN A 96 -7.95 7.95 -1.02
N ALA A 97 -7.02 7.17 -0.46
CA ALA A 97 -6.82 5.77 -0.80
C ALA A 97 -6.51 4.95 0.46
N VAL A 98 -6.96 3.70 0.50
CA VAL A 98 -6.71 2.77 1.60
C VAL A 98 -6.38 1.38 1.06
N MET A 99 -5.42 0.70 1.69
CA MET A 99 -5.15 -0.71 1.44
C MET A 99 -5.70 -1.55 2.57
N VAL A 100 -6.61 -2.46 2.21
CA VAL A 100 -7.25 -3.41 3.13
C VAL A 100 -6.26 -4.49 3.55
N SER A 101 -6.29 -4.87 4.81
CA SER A 101 -5.38 -5.91 5.34
C SER A 101 -5.81 -7.33 4.95
N TRP A 102 -4.89 -8.29 5.14
CA TRP A 102 -5.22 -9.72 5.07
C TRP A 102 -5.85 -10.27 6.34
N SER A 103 -5.94 -9.43 7.37
CA SER A 103 -6.41 -9.86 8.69
C SER A 103 -7.89 -10.18 8.71
N PHE A 104 -8.25 -11.01 9.66
CA PHE A 104 -9.65 -11.28 9.99
C PHE A 104 -10.05 -10.46 11.21
N LEU A 105 -11.20 -9.85 11.15
CA LEU A 105 -11.88 -9.26 12.30
C LEU A 105 -13.04 -10.15 12.69
N GLY A 106 -12.86 -10.89 13.78
CA GLY A 106 -13.76 -12.00 14.12
C GLY A 106 -13.64 -13.12 13.10
N ASP A 107 -14.75 -13.51 12.52
CA ASP A 107 -14.87 -14.58 11.52
C ASP A 107 -14.78 -14.10 10.07
N LYS A 108 -14.65 -12.79 9.85
CA LYS A 108 -14.63 -12.21 8.50
C LYS A 108 -13.27 -11.57 8.18
N TRP A 109 -12.84 -11.83 6.97
CA TRP A 109 -11.77 -11.03 6.39
C TRP A 109 -12.14 -9.55 6.38
N THR A 110 -11.20 -8.65 6.69
CA THR A 110 -11.46 -7.20 6.76
C THR A 110 -12.10 -6.63 5.50
N GLY A 111 -11.75 -7.17 4.31
CA GLY A 111 -12.35 -6.77 3.03
C GLY A 111 -13.81 -7.24 2.84
N GLU A 112 -14.28 -8.18 3.63
CA GLU A 112 -15.68 -8.65 3.66
C GLU A 112 -16.50 -8.04 4.79
N SER A 113 -15.90 -7.17 5.60
CA SER A 113 -16.58 -6.55 6.72
C SER A 113 -17.26 -5.24 6.31
N SER A 114 -18.55 -5.30 5.97
CA SER A 114 -19.31 -4.08 5.64
C SER A 114 -19.33 -3.07 6.80
N ASN A 115 -19.36 -3.55 8.04
CA ASN A 115 -19.29 -2.66 9.21
C ASN A 115 -17.97 -1.87 9.22
N LEU A 116 -16.85 -2.50 8.88
CA LEU A 116 -15.56 -1.83 8.82
C LEU A 116 -15.44 -0.91 7.59
N MET A 117 -15.78 -1.45 6.40
CA MET A 117 -15.54 -0.76 5.14
C MET A 117 -16.58 0.32 4.83
N ASN A 118 -17.86 0.03 5.05
CA ASN A 118 -18.94 0.98 4.78
C ASN A 118 -19.25 1.82 6.01
N THR A 119 -19.66 1.21 7.11
CA THR A 119 -20.12 1.99 8.28
C THR A 119 -18.99 2.81 8.88
N VAL A 120 -17.87 2.21 9.25
CA VAL A 120 -16.79 2.95 9.92
C VAL A 120 -16.02 3.83 8.95
N LEU A 121 -15.45 3.24 7.89
CA LEU A 121 -14.56 3.97 6.98
C LEU A 121 -15.31 5.03 6.18
N ARG A 122 -16.44 4.67 5.53
CA ARG A 122 -17.13 5.56 4.61
C ARG A 122 -18.15 6.45 5.30
N ASP A 123 -19.04 5.89 6.12
CA ASP A 123 -20.13 6.67 6.70
C ASP A 123 -19.67 7.51 7.90
N GLU A 124 -18.98 6.93 8.88
CA GLU A 124 -18.58 7.65 10.09
C GLU A 124 -17.37 8.58 9.85
N TRP A 125 -16.40 8.15 9.03
CA TRP A 125 -15.21 8.98 8.78
C TRP A 125 -15.31 9.82 7.50
N GLY A 126 -16.28 9.56 6.65
CA GLY A 126 -16.51 10.31 5.42
C GLY A 126 -15.51 9.98 4.31
N PHE A 127 -14.88 8.82 4.33
CA PHE A 127 -13.93 8.40 3.30
C PHE A 127 -14.65 8.20 1.96
N ARG A 128 -14.17 8.85 0.93
CA ARG A 128 -14.77 8.84 -0.42
C ARG A 128 -13.90 8.19 -1.49
N GLY A 129 -12.66 7.92 -1.15
CA GLY A 129 -11.65 7.44 -2.07
C GLY A 129 -11.68 5.93 -2.31
N MET A 130 -10.65 5.44 -2.97
CA MET A 130 -10.49 4.05 -3.37
C MET A 130 -10.03 3.17 -2.21
N ALA A 131 -10.70 2.03 -2.03
CA ALA A 131 -10.24 0.94 -1.20
C ALA A 131 -9.68 -0.18 -2.10
N LEU A 132 -8.39 -0.49 -1.93
CA LEU A 132 -7.68 -1.54 -2.65
C LEU A 132 -7.41 -2.70 -1.69
N THR A 133 -7.48 -3.95 -2.15
CA THR A 133 -7.03 -5.08 -1.32
C THR A 133 -5.51 -5.03 -1.12
N ASP A 134 -5.00 -5.69 -0.08
CA ASP A 134 -3.61 -6.15 -0.09
C ASP A 134 -3.44 -7.19 -1.22
N PHE A 135 -2.21 -7.67 -1.44
CA PHE A 135 -1.90 -8.50 -2.59
C PHE A 135 -2.80 -9.74 -2.69
N PHE A 136 -3.57 -9.79 -3.77
CA PHE A 136 -4.54 -10.85 -4.05
C PHE A 136 -3.84 -12.01 -4.75
N ARG A 137 -3.74 -13.16 -4.08
CA ARG A 137 -3.05 -14.35 -4.61
C ARG A 137 -4.01 -15.50 -4.85
N ASN A 138 -3.93 -16.11 -6.02
CA ASN A 138 -4.70 -17.29 -6.37
C ASN A 138 -4.32 -18.56 -5.59
N ASN A 139 -3.09 -18.63 -5.06
CA ASN A 139 -2.57 -19.81 -4.37
C ASN A 139 -2.12 -19.45 -2.95
N GLY A 140 -3.03 -19.46 -1.98
CA GLY A 140 -2.68 -19.30 -0.57
C GLY A 140 -3.54 -18.30 0.21
N HIS A 141 -4.40 -17.55 -0.44
CA HIS A 141 -5.36 -16.65 0.20
C HIS A 141 -6.77 -16.96 -0.29
N GLY A 142 -7.18 -18.22 -0.20
CA GLY A 142 -8.49 -18.69 -0.66
C GLY A 142 -9.70 -18.07 0.04
N PHE A 143 -9.44 -17.25 1.07
CA PHE A 143 -10.48 -16.44 1.72
C PHE A 143 -10.78 -15.13 0.99
N MET A 144 -9.86 -14.65 0.15
CA MET A 144 -10.08 -13.41 -0.61
C MET A 144 -10.94 -13.72 -1.83
N ASN A 145 -12.04 -12.98 -1.97
CA ASN A 145 -12.99 -13.14 -3.06
C ASN A 145 -13.41 -11.76 -3.58
N ALA A 146 -13.34 -11.56 -4.89
CA ALA A 146 -13.61 -10.26 -5.52
C ALA A 146 -15.08 -9.85 -5.36
N ASP A 147 -16.03 -10.77 -5.50
CA ASP A 147 -17.46 -10.45 -5.34
C ASP A 147 -17.77 -10.02 -3.91
N ALA A 148 -17.23 -10.76 -2.92
CA ALA A 148 -17.41 -10.44 -1.52
C ALA A 148 -16.75 -9.10 -1.15
N ALA A 149 -15.55 -8.84 -1.62
CA ALA A 149 -14.84 -7.60 -1.41
C ALA A 149 -15.62 -6.40 -2.00
N LEU A 150 -16.02 -6.52 -3.26
CA LEU A 150 -16.78 -5.50 -3.97
C LEU A 150 -18.15 -5.24 -3.31
N ALA A 151 -18.85 -6.29 -2.88
CA ALA A 151 -20.14 -6.18 -2.18
C ALA A 151 -20.02 -5.43 -0.84
N ASN A 152 -18.86 -5.42 -0.23
CA ASN A 152 -18.62 -4.82 1.08
C ASN A 152 -17.80 -3.52 1.06
N GLY A 153 -17.59 -2.92 -0.12
CA GLY A 153 -17.03 -1.56 -0.24
C GLY A 153 -15.54 -1.49 -0.55
N VAL A 154 -14.92 -2.60 -0.95
CA VAL A 154 -13.60 -2.62 -1.58
C VAL A 154 -13.77 -2.36 -3.08
N ASP A 155 -12.91 -1.55 -3.67
CA ASP A 155 -13.11 -1.04 -5.03
C ASP A 155 -12.19 -1.69 -6.06
N ALA A 156 -11.04 -2.19 -5.65
CA ALA A 156 -10.04 -2.77 -6.54
C ALA A 156 -9.28 -3.92 -5.89
N MET A 157 -8.81 -4.83 -6.73
CA MET A 157 -8.09 -6.04 -6.33
C MET A 157 -6.62 -5.89 -6.75
N LEU A 158 -5.69 -5.85 -5.78
CA LEU A 158 -4.26 -5.79 -6.07
C LEU A 158 -3.75 -7.15 -6.51
N SER A 159 -3.54 -7.32 -7.80
CA SER A 159 -3.02 -8.57 -8.36
C SER A 159 -2.08 -8.31 -9.53
N THR A 160 -1.06 -9.16 -9.64
CA THR A 160 -0.18 -9.21 -10.81
C THR A 160 -0.53 -10.36 -11.76
N PHE A 161 -1.51 -11.17 -11.40
CA PHE A 161 -1.95 -12.34 -12.15
C PHE A 161 -3.45 -12.26 -12.43
N ASN A 162 -3.83 -12.66 -13.64
CA ASN A 162 -5.24 -12.89 -13.96
C ASN A 162 -5.64 -14.25 -13.42
N GLY A 163 -6.36 -14.25 -12.29
CA GLY A 163 -6.98 -15.42 -11.71
C GLY A 163 -8.49 -15.25 -11.63
N GLU A 164 -9.22 -16.33 -11.62
CA GLU A 164 -10.69 -16.28 -11.54
C GLU A 164 -11.15 -15.58 -10.26
N GLU A 165 -10.46 -15.80 -9.14
CA GLU A 165 -10.79 -15.23 -7.84
C GLU A 165 -10.64 -13.69 -7.80
N ASN A 166 -9.82 -13.13 -8.68
CA ASN A 166 -9.61 -11.68 -8.79
C ASN A 166 -10.68 -10.98 -9.62
N ASN A 167 -11.53 -11.74 -10.26
CA ASN A 167 -12.56 -11.23 -11.14
C ASN A 167 -13.95 -11.39 -10.51
N VAL A 168 -14.85 -10.51 -10.89
CA VAL A 168 -16.27 -10.65 -10.54
C VAL A 168 -16.83 -11.84 -11.31
N ALA A 169 -17.42 -12.80 -10.62
CA ALA A 169 -17.88 -14.05 -11.23
C ALA A 169 -19.01 -13.84 -12.26
N ASN A 170 -19.88 -12.88 -12.00
CA ASN A 170 -20.97 -12.53 -12.92
C ASN A 170 -21.06 -11.00 -13.10
N PRO A 171 -20.20 -10.41 -13.94
CA PRO A 171 -20.13 -8.95 -14.10
C PRO A 171 -21.37 -8.33 -14.73
N GLU A 172 -22.20 -9.12 -15.44
CA GLU A 172 -23.44 -8.63 -16.10
C GLU A 172 -24.63 -8.63 -15.15
N HIS A 173 -24.53 -9.27 -13.99
CA HIS A 173 -25.63 -9.29 -13.04
C HIS A 173 -25.91 -7.87 -12.51
N PRO A 174 -27.18 -7.43 -12.41
CA PRO A 174 -27.51 -6.05 -12.03
C PRO A 174 -26.89 -5.58 -10.72
N THR A 175 -26.78 -6.45 -9.72
CA THR A 175 -26.10 -6.14 -8.45
C THR A 175 -24.62 -5.90 -8.65
N SER A 176 -23.94 -6.76 -9.42
CA SER A 176 -22.51 -6.60 -9.73
C SER A 176 -22.24 -5.32 -10.50
N VAL A 177 -23.10 -5.00 -11.48
CA VAL A 177 -23.01 -3.72 -12.23
C VAL A 177 -23.13 -2.53 -11.29
N LEU A 178 -24.08 -2.54 -10.35
CA LEU A 178 -24.24 -1.45 -9.38
C LEU A 178 -23.00 -1.31 -8.48
N GLN A 179 -22.48 -2.42 -7.98
CA GLN A 179 -21.28 -2.44 -7.13
C GLN A 179 -20.05 -1.95 -7.89
N MET A 180 -19.82 -2.42 -9.12
CA MET A 180 -18.72 -1.96 -9.97
C MET A 180 -18.83 -0.46 -10.30
N ARG A 181 -20.04 0.06 -10.54
CA ARG A 181 -20.24 1.51 -10.74
C ARG A 181 -19.85 2.32 -9.50
N ASN A 182 -20.19 1.84 -8.29
CA ASN A 182 -19.77 2.48 -7.05
C ASN A 182 -18.26 2.43 -6.87
N ALA A 183 -17.64 1.28 -7.16
CA ALA A 183 -16.18 1.13 -7.12
C ALA A 183 -15.50 2.07 -8.11
N CYS A 184 -15.96 2.11 -9.37
CA CYS A 184 -15.44 3.05 -10.37
C CYS A 184 -15.55 4.51 -9.92
N LYS A 185 -16.68 4.90 -9.30
CA LYS A 185 -16.84 6.26 -8.75
C LYS A 185 -15.78 6.57 -7.69
N ASN A 186 -15.48 5.63 -6.79
CA ASN A 186 -14.50 5.81 -5.74
C ASN A 186 -13.07 5.85 -6.31
N VAL A 187 -12.76 4.98 -7.27
CA VAL A 187 -11.47 5.01 -8.00
C VAL A 187 -11.31 6.35 -8.72
N MET A 188 -12.32 6.79 -9.47
CA MET A 188 -12.29 8.08 -10.17
C MET A 188 -12.10 9.24 -9.21
N TYR A 189 -12.74 9.23 -8.04
CA TYR A 189 -12.55 10.27 -7.02
C TYR A 189 -11.09 10.38 -6.59
N THR A 190 -10.42 9.25 -6.36
CA THR A 190 -8.99 9.23 -6.02
C THR A 190 -8.13 9.73 -7.18
N VAL A 191 -8.41 9.26 -8.40
CA VAL A 191 -7.63 9.61 -9.60
C VAL A 191 -7.73 11.09 -9.94
N VAL A 192 -8.93 11.68 -9.94
CA VAL A 192 -9.13 13.11 -10.28
C VAL A 192 -8.51 14.06 -9.25
N SER A 193 -8.23 13.56 -8.05
CA SER A 193 -7.53 14.31 -6.99
C SER A 193 -6.02 14.10 -7.02
N SER A 194 -5.48 13.50 -8.07
CA SER A 194 -4.07 13.13 -8.16
C SER A 194 -3.43 13.64 -9.45
N TRP A 195 -2.12 13.60 -9.47
CA TRP A 195 -1.29 13.88 -10.64
C TRP A 195 -1.73 13.07 -11.89
N ALA A 196 -2.29 11.85 -11.75
CA ALA A 196 -2.73 11.04 -12.89
C ALA A 196 -3.79 11.71 -13.77
N TYR A 197 -4.56 12.65 -13.23
CA TYR A 197 -5.61 13.37 -13.93
C TYR A 197 -5.12 14.68 -14.56
N ASP A 198 -4.08 15.27 -14.00
CA ASP A 198 -3.54 16.56 -14.47
C ASP A 198 -2.72 16.34 -15.73
N GLY A 199 -3.39 16.30 -16.89
CA GLY A 199 -2.84 15.86 -18.16
C GLY A 199 -1.81 16.78 -18.83
N GLU A 200 -1.35 17.84 -18.17
CA GLU A 200 -0.26 18.71 -18.62
C GLU A 200 1.07 18.34 -17.94
N HIS A 201 1.49 17.09 -18.10
CA HIS A 201 2.86 16.72 -17.72
C HIS A 201 3.79 16.99 -18.88
N GLU A 202 4.49 18.11 -18.83
CA GLU A 202 5.75 18.21 -19.58
C GLU A 202 6.60 17.00 -19.17
N GLU A 203 7.01 16.20 -20.16
CA GLU A 203 8.06 15.21 -19.94
C GLU A 203 9.28 15.94 -19.41
N THR A 204 9.36 16.10 -18.11
CA THR A 204 10.56 16.61 -17.48
C THR A 204 11.62 15.55 -17.72
N GLY A 205 12.57 15.88 -18.60
CA GLY A 205 13.68 14.98 -18.89
C GLY A 205 14.35 14.53 -17.59
N MET A 206 15.18 13.49 -17.67
CA MET A 206 15.82 12.88 -16.51
C MET A 206 16.30 13.91 -15.47
N GLU A 207 15.84 13.80 -14.26
CA GLU A 207 16.17 14.71 -13.16
C GLU A 207 17.69 14.80 -12.93
N ASN A 208 18.18 15.96 -12.56
CA ASN A 208 19.62 16.21 -12.44
C ASN A 208 20.34 15.26 -11.47
N TRP A 209 19.69 14.84 -10.39
CA TRP A 209 20.26 13.87 -9.45
C TRP A 209 20.40 12.46 -10.06
N LYS A 210 19.48 12.05 -10.93
CA LYS A 210 19.59 10.78 -11.69
C LYS A 210 20.74 10.82 -12.67
N LYS A 211 20.91 11.96 -13.39
CA LYS A 211 22.07 12.19 -14.28
C LYS A 211 23.38 12.15 -13.50
N ALA A 212 23.40 12.77 -12.32
CA ALA A 212 24.57 12.73 -11.43
C ALA A 212 24.87 11.31 -10.94
N GLY A 213 23.84 10.55 -10.54
CA GLY A 213 23.97 9.15 -10.13
C GLY A 213 24.56 8.28 -11.25
N ILE A 214 24.02 8.36 -12.46
CA ILE A 214 24.56 7.64 -13.63
C ILE A 214 26.01 8.07 -13.90
N GLY A 215 26.33 9.36 -13.79
CA GLY A 215 27.70 9.86 -13.95
C GLY A 215 28.67 9.24 -12.93
N ILE A 216 28.26 9.15 -11.66
CA ILE A 216 29.03 8.52 -10.59
C ILE A 216 29.24 7.03 -10.88
N ASP A 217 28.20 6.31 -11.28
CA ASP A 217 28.27 4.87 -11.59
C ASP A 217 29.22 4.60 -12.76
N ILE A 218 29.21 5.44 -13.79
CA ILE A 218 30.15 5.37 -14.90
C ILE A 218 31.60 5.57 -14.42
N VAL A 219 31.84 6.55 -13.58
CA VAL A 219 33.19 6.81 -13.02
C VAL A 219 33.67 5.62 -12.21
N ILE A 220 32.82 5.06 -11.35
CA ILE A 220 33.13 3.86 -10.55
C ILE A 220 33.46 2.69 -11.47
N ALA A 221 32.66 2.45 -12.51
CA ALA A 221 32.88 1.37 -13.46
C ALA A 221 34.27 1.50 -14.17
N PHE A 222 34.61 2.70 -14.63
CA PHE A 222 35.94 2.95 -15.23
C PHE A 222 37.07 2.76 -14.22
N PHE A 223 36.90 3.22 -12.99
CA PHE A 223 37.89 3.01 -11.92
C PHE A 223 38.11 1.53 -11.64
N MET A 224 37.03 0.76 -11.51
CA MET A 224 37.10 -0.69 -11.30
C MET A 224 37.80 -1.40 -12.47
N ALA A 225 37.44 -1.09 -13.70
CA ALA A 225 38.08 -1.63 -14.89
C ALA A 225 39.58 -1.28 -14.94
N GLY A 226 39.94 -0.05 -14.60
CA GLY A 226 41.34 0.39 -14.50
C GLY A 226 42.13 -0.41 -13.44
N MET A 227 41.55 -0.60 -12.26
CA MET A 227 42.14 -1.41 -11.20
C MET A 227 42.34 -2.86 -11.62
N GLU A 228 41.34 -3.45 -12.30
CA GLU A 228 41.44 -4.81 -12.82
C GLU A 228 42.59 -4.97 -13.83
N VAL A 229 42.73 -4.02 -14.74
CA VAL A 229 43.87 -3.98 -15.70
C VAL A 229 45.20 -3.91 -14.96
N LEU A 230 45.33 -3.09 -13.91
CA LEU A 230 46.55 -2.99 -13.11
C LEU A 230 46.87 -4.29 -12.38
N VAL A 231 45.86 -4.95 -11.81
CA VAL A 231 46.02 -6.26 -11.15
C VAL A 231 46.49 -7.31 -12.16
N ILE A 232 45.85 -7.39 -13.34
CA ILE A 232 46.22 -8.33 -14.39
C ILE A 232 47.66 -8.08 -14.87
N ARG A 233 48.03 -6.81 -15.10
CA ARG A 233 49.40 -6.43 -15.49
C ARG A 233 50.42 -6.81 -14.39
N GLY A 234 50.09 -6.54 -13.13
CA GLY A 234 50.92 -6.90 -12.00
C GLY A 234 51.12 -8.41 -11.87
N TYR A 235 50.05 -9.17 -12.07
CA TYR A 235 50.11 -10.65 -12.08
C TYR A 235 51.02 -11.18 -13.21
N LYS A 236 50.79 -10.69 -14.45
CA LYS A 236 51.62 -11.09 -15.60
C LYS A 236 53.09 -10.76 -15.42
N LYS A 237 53.42 -9.58 -14.84
CA LYS A 237 54.82 -9.19 -14.57
C LYS A 237 55.50 -10.10 -13.56
N ARG A 238 54.79 -10.54 -12.51
CA ARG A 238 55.32 -11.51 -11.55
C ARG A 238 55.56 -12.89 -12.15
N LYS A 239 54.59 -13.37 -12.93
CA LYS A 239 54.70 -14.70 -13.60
C LYS A 239 55.82 -14.75 -14.62
N ASN A 240 56.22 -13.65 -15.27
CA ASN A 240 57.33 -13.61 -16.23
C ASN A 240 58.67 -13.34 -15.54
N ALA A 241 58.74 -13.13 -14.22
CA ALA A 241 59.96 -12.95 -13.44
C ALA A 241 60.39 -14.19 -12.66
N GLU A 242 59.55 -15.22 -12.61
CA GLU A 242 59.83 -16.59 -12.19
C GLU A 242 60.29 -17.42 -13.42
#